data_5236d6e7f7995bbc5c310573a764a157
#
_entry.id   5236d6e7f7995bbc5c310573a764a157
#
_cell.length_a   1.000
_cell.length_b   1.000
_cell.length_c   1.000
_cell.angle_alpha   90.00
_cell.angle_beta   90.00
_cell.angle_gamma   90.00
#
_symmetry.space_group_name_H-M   'P 1'
#
loop_
_entity.id
_entity.type
_entity.pdbx_description
1 polymer ?
#
loop_
_entity_poly.entity_id
_entity_poly.type
_entity_poly.pdbx_seq_one_letter_code
_entity_poly.pdbx_strand_id
1 'polypeptide(L)'
;MNQFRIVADSSCDILSLDGADFVSVPLTIRTDTEEFRDDDFLDVNEMVTVLRSTKGRSYSACPNIADWTEAFGDSGDVIAFTITSSLSGSYSTACAAKKHCEELDPSRRICVVDSLSAGPEIALLIEKAQSAMCAGADFDDVCRDIQAYREHTHLLFALESMHNLAQNGRVNKLAATMAGVLGIRAVGQASSEGTLEMLGKCRGQRKTQEFLLHEMERLGCKGGSVRIGHCQNPSLALELCVEIQHRFPGVEVKSYPLRGLCSYYAERGGIMLGFES
;
A
#
# COMPACT_ATOMS: atom_id res chain seq x y z
N MET A 1 12.87 -5.17 -26.60
CA MET A 1 11.84 -4.65 -25.70
C MET A 1 12.57 -3.88 -24.63
N ASN A 2 12.26 -2.62 -24.43
CA ASN A 2 12.82 -1.86 -23.30
C ASN A 2 12.21 -2.44 -22.02
N GLN A 3 12.94 -3.35 -21.39
CA GLN A 3 12.54 -3.86 -20.07
C GLN A 3 13.25 -3.03 -19.02
N PHE A 4 12.50 -2.37 -18.17
CA PHE A 4 12.98 -1.77 -16.93
C PHE A 4 12.56 -2.64 -15.75
N ARG A 5 13.33 -2.58 -14.68
CA ARG A 5 13.00 -3.25 -13.42
C ARG A 5 11.95 -2.44 -12.68
N ILE A 6 10.96 -3.13 -12.11
CA ILE A 6 9.99 -2.56 -11.19
C ILE A 6 10.40 -2.95 -9.76
N VAL A 7 10.59 -1.96 -8.91
CA VAL A 7 10.95 -2.17 -7.50
C VAL A 7 9.88 -1.52 -6.64
N ALA A 8 9.48 -2.14 -5.54
CA ALA A 8 8.58 -1.50 -4.60
C ALA A 8 8.92 -1.90 -3.17
N ASP A 9 8.67 -1.03 -2.19
CA ASP A 9 8.70 -1.50 -0.82
C ASP A 9 7.51 -2.42 -0.50
N SER A 10 7.62 -3.23 0.52
CA SER A 10 6.64 -4.28 0.82
C SER A 10 5.26 -3.77 1.20
N SER A 11 5.10 -2.45 1.38
CA SER A 11 3.79 -1.84 1.59
C SER A 11 2.87 -1.92 0.36
N CYS A 12 3.38 -2.32 -0.80
CA CYS A 12 2.57 -2.56 -2.00
C CYS A 12 1.73 -3.84 -1.94
N ASP A 13 2.00 -4.73 -0.96
CA ASP A 13 1.37 -6.04 -0.78
C ASP A 13 1.57 -7.02 -1.97
N ILE A 14 2.51 -6.74 -2.87
CA ILE A 14 2.86 -7.58 -4.02
C ILE A 14 4.20 -8.28 -3.75
N LEU A 15 4.28 -9.59 -4.02
CA LEU A 15 5.52 -10.36 -3.92
C LEU A 15 6.14 -10.67 -5.28
N SER A 16 5.31 -10.77 -6.33
CA SER A 16 5.77 -11.06 -7.69
C SER A 16 4.82 -10.45 -8.72
N LEU A 17 5.35 -10.17 -9.90
CA LEU A 17 4.59 -9.72 -11.06
C LEU A 17 4.88 -10.63 -12.24
N ASP A 18 3.86 -11.25 -12.80
CA ASP A 18 4.01 -12.13 -13.95
C ASP A 18 4.58 -11.37 -15.17
N GLY A 19 5.65 -11.88 -15.74
CA GLY A 19 6.27 -11.32 -16.95
C GLY A 19 7.04 -10.01 -16.73
N ALA A 20 7.30 -9.59 -15.49
CA ALA A 20 8.13 -8.43 -15.17
C ALA A 20 9.30 -8.79 -14.24
N ASP A 21 10.40 -8.06 -14.36
CA ASP A 21 11.50 -8.08 -13.37
C ASP A 21 11.06 -7.22 -12.17
N PHE A 22 10.49 -7.87 -11.17
CA PHE A 22 9.95 -7.22 -9.96
C PHE A 22 10.74 -7.61 -8.72
N VAL A 23 11.06 -6.62 -7.89
CA VAL A 23 11.73 -6.80 -6.60
C VAL A 23 10.97 -6.08 -5.50
N SER A 24 10.58 -6.82 -4.45
CA SER A 24 10.01 -6.26 -3.23
C SER A 24 11.11 -5.96 -2.22
N VAL A 25 11.14 -4.74 -1.69
CA VAL A 25 12.09 -4.29 -0.66
C VAL A 25 11.40 -4.31 0.70
N PRO A 26 11.74 -5.23 1.60
CA PRO A 26 10.97 -5.48 2.80
C PRO A 26 11.13 -4.37 3.85
N LEU A 27 10.00 -3.86 4.36
CA LEU A 27 9.96 -3.19 5.65
C LEU A 27 10.04 -4.22 6.78
N THR A 28 10.31 -3.75 7.97
CA THR A 28 10.44 -4.62 9.15
C THR A 28 9.51 -4.15 10.26
N ILE A 29 8.79 -5.09 10.87
CA ILE A 29 7.97 -4.86 12.07
C ILE A 29 8.74 -5.43 13.26
N ARG A 30 8.82 -4.68 14.36
CA ARG A 30 9.58 -5.07 15.55
C ARG A 30 8.75 -4.92 16.81
N THR A 31 8.95 -5.86 17.70
CA THR A 31 8.55 -5.78 19.11
C THR A 31 9.81 -5.74 19.98
N ASP A 32 9.65 -5.74 21.30
CA ASP A 32 10.80 -5.82 22.23
C ASP A 32 11.57 -7.14 22.13
N THR A 33 10.94 -8.20 21.57
CA THR A 33 11.49 -9.57 21.57
C THR A 33 11.58 -10.19 20.18
N GLU A 34 10.85 -9.69 19.20
CA GLU A 34 10.73 -10.30 17.88
C GLU A 34 10.85 -9.29 16.76
N GLU A 35 11.33 -9.77 15.62
CA GLU A 35 11.45 -9.01 14.38
C GLU A 35 10.78 -9.80 13.25
N PHE A 36 9.92 -9.13 12.49
CA PHE A 36 9.21 -9.65 11.35
C PHE A 36 9.63 -8.86 10.11
N ARG A 37 10.41 -9.48 9.24
CA ARG A 37 10.76 -8.93 7.94
C ARG A 37 9.62 -9.21 6.97
N ASP A 38 9.10 -8.18 6.31
CA ASP A 38 7.94 -8.29 5.41
C ASP A 38 8.36 -8.75 4.01
N ASP A 39 8.93 -9.96 3.94
CA ASP A 39 9.34 -10.64 2.72
C ASP A 39 8.43 -11.86 2.42
N ASP A 40 8.79 -12.66 1.44
CA ASP A 40 8.04 -13.84 1.01
C ASP A 40 8.01 -14.99 2.05
N PHE A 41 8.92 -14.98 3.02
CA PHE A 41 8.98 -15.98 4.11
C PHE A 41 8.09 -15.63 5.30
N LEU A 42 7.56 -14.41 5.37
CA LEU A 42 6.75 -13.98 6.50
C LEU A 42 5.39 -14.70 6.57
N ASP A 43 5.14 -15.42 7.66
CA ASP A 43 3.78 -15.81 8.03
C ASP A 43 3.05 -14.64 8.68
N VAL A 44 2.23 -13.95 7.88
CA VAL A 44 1.46 -12.78 8.32
C VAL A 44 0.44 -13.14 9.41
N ASN A 45 -0.14 -14.35 9.37
CA ASN A 45 -1.11 -14.77 10.39
C ASN A 45 -0.45 -15.00 11.75
N GLU A 46 0.73 -15.60 11.75
CA GLU A 46 1.55 -15.76 12.95
C GLU A 46 1.94 -14.39 13.51
N MET A 47 2.49 -13.50 12.67
CA MET A 47 2.85 -12.14 13.06
C MET A 47 1.68 -11.40 13.72
N VAL A 48 0.49 -11.40 13.09
CA VAL A 48 -0.70 -10.73 13.64
C VAL A 48 -1.11 -11.34 14.98
N THR A 49 -0.95 -12.63 15.15
CA THR A 49 -1.27 -13.34 16.41
C THR A 49 -0.30 -12.95 17.52
N VAL A 50 0.98 -12.92 17.23
CA VAL A 50 2.04 -12.51 18.17
C VAL A 50 1.84 -11.05 18.58
N LEU A 51 1.68 -10.14 17.63
CA LEU A 51 1.48 -8.71 17.90
C LEU A 51 0.26 -8.43 18.80
N ARG A 52 -0.83 -9.19 18.65
CA ARG A 52 -2.02 -9.07 19.51
C ARG A 52 -1.77 -9.53 20.94
N SER A 53 -0.87 -10.47 21.16
CA SER A 53 -0.51 -10.98 22.50
C SER A 53 0.59 -10.14 23.16
N THR A 54 1.32 -9.34 22.39
CA THR A 54 2.41 -8.51 22.85
C THR A 54 1.90 -7.34 23.71
N LYS A 55 2.40 -7.24 24.94
CA LYS A 55 2.04 -6.14 25.86
C LYS A 55 2.95 -4.91 25.72
N GLY A 56 4.07 -5.06 25.03
CA GLY A 56 5.08 -4.03 24.82
C GLY A 56 4.75 -3.10 23.65
N ARG A 57 5.73 -2.29 23.28
CA ARG A 57 5.68 -1.45 22.09
C ARG A 57 6.01 -2.27 20.85
N SER A 58 5.37 -1.93 19.77
CA SER A 58 5.76 -2.38 18.44
C SER A 58 5.94 -1.18 17.52
N TYR A 59 6.82 -1.31 16.55
CA TYR A 59 7.13 -0.25 15.58
C TYR A 59 7.55 -0.85 14.25
N SER A 60 7.48 -0.06 13.20
CA SER A 60 8.01 -0.44 11.89
C SER A 60 9.26 0.36 11.54
N ALA A 61 10.13 -0.25 10.74
CA ALA A 61 11.31 0.38 10.16
C ALA A 61 11.24 0.27 8.63
N CYS A 62 11.57 1.36 7.94
CA CYS A 62 11.69 1.35 6.48
C CYS A 62 12.99 0.67 6.05
N PRO A 63 13.10 0.23 4.78
CA PRO A 63 14.34 -0.27 4.20
C PRO A 63 15.43 0.80 4.28
N ASN A 64 16.66 0.37 4.44
CA ASN A 64 17.82 1.27 4.42
C ASN A 64 18.32 1.50 2.98
N ILE A 65 19.34 2.37 2.82
CA ILE A 65 19.89 2.71 1.49
C ILE A 65 20.49 1.47 0.80
N ALA A 66 21.14 0.57 1.57
CA ALA A 66 21.74 -0.63 0.99
C ALA A 66 20.67 -1.61 0.47
N ASP A 67 19.56 -1.79 1.19
CA ASP A 67 18.43 -2.61 0.75
C ASP A 67 17.88 -2.11 -0.62
N TRP A 68 17.73 -0.80 -0.77
CA TRP A 68 17.28 -0.19 -2.02
C TRP A 68 18.33 -0.29 -3.12
N THR A 69 19.62 -0.08 -2.81
CA THR A 69 20.71 -0.19 -3.79
C THR A 69 20.80 -1.61 -4.35
N GLU A 70 20.70 -2.62 -3.49
CA GLU A 70 20.67 -4.02 -3.89
C GLU A 70 19.46 -4.32 -4.81
N ALA A 71 18.28 -3.83 -4.44
CA ALA A 71 17.05 -4.03 -5.22
C ALA A 71 17.11 -3.34 -6.59
N PHE A 72 17.74 -2.18 -6.69
CA PHE A 72 17.96 -1.50 -7.97
C PHE A 72 18.90 -2.28 -8.89
N GLY A 73 19.76 -3.14 -8.34
CA GLY A 73 20.75 -3.91 -9.08
C GLY A 73 21.86 -3.06 -9.69
N ASP A 74 22.71 -3.68 -10.50
CA ASP A 74 23.94 -3.05 -11.00
C ASP A 74 23.77 -2.33 -12.33
N SER A 75 22.66 -2.54 -13.04
CA SER A 75 22.45 -1.98 -14.39
C SER A 75 20.97 -1.88 -14.76
N GLY A 76 20.69 -1.13 -15.82
CA GLY A 76 19.35 -0.97 -16.39
C GLY A 76 18.52 0.15 -15.74
N ASP A 77 17.38 0.41 -16.36
CA ASP A 77 16.41 1.40 -15.89
C ASP A 77 15.55 0.81 -14.78
N VAL A 78 15.17 1.64 -13.81
CA VAL A 78 14.39 1.22 -12.64
C VAL A 78 13.25 2.19 -12.35
N ILE A 79 12.03 1.67 -12.20
CA ILE A 79 10.93 2.43 -11.58
C ILE A 79 10.68 1.85 -10.19
N ALA A 80 10.81 2.69 -9.16
CA ALA A 80 10.67 2.31 -7.77
C ALA A 80 9.44 2.98 -7.14
N PHE A 81 8.63 2.20 -6.44
CA PHE A 81 7.43 2.67 -5.74
C PHE A 81 7.63 2.56 -4.23
N THR A 82 7.25 3.59 -3.51
CA THR A 82 7.34 3.61 -2.05
C THR A 82 6.01 3.95 -1.41
N ILE A 83 5.79 3.48 -0.20
CA ILE A 83 4.78 4.05 0.67
C ILE A 83 4.97 5.57 0.77
N THR A 84 3.88 6.29 1.03
CA THR A 84 3.90 7.74 1.18
C THR A 84 5.04 8.24 2.07
N SER A 85 5.75 9.25 1.60
CA SER A 85 6.81 9.94 2.35
C SER A 85 6.31 10.62 3.62
N SER A 86 5.00 10.93 3.69
CA SER A 86 4.37 11.54 4.86
C SER A 86 4.27 10.59 6.07
N LEU A 87 4.36 9.26 5.85
CA LEU A 87 4.24 8.25 6.92
C LEU A 87 5.52 7.43 7.14
N SER A 88 6.46 7.43 6.19
CA SER A 88 7.65 6.56 6.22
C SER A 88 8.88 7.24 5.62
N GLY A 89 10.06 6.86 6.11
CA GLY A 89 11.34 7.26 5.51
C GLY A 89 11.71 6.49 4.23
N SER A 90 10.89 5.56 3.77
CA SER A 90 11.17 4.68 2.62
C SER A 90 11.50 5.47 1.35
N TYR A 91 10.70 6.48 1.02
CA TYR A 91 10.95 7.37 -0.11
C TYR A 91 12.32 8.06 -0.03
N SER A 92 12.65 8.60 1.14
CA SER A 92 13.92 9.29 1.34
C SER A 92 15.13 8.37 1.19
N THR A 93 15.04 7.12 1.69
CA THR A 93 16.12 6.14 1.56
C THR A 93 16.23 5.62 0.12
N ALA A 94 15.11 5.43 -0.59
CA ALA A 94 15.09 5.10 -2.02
C ALA A 94 15.72 6.21 -2.89
N CYS A 95 15.42 7.49 -2.61
CA CYS A 95 16.04 8.61 -3.30
C CYS A 95 17.56 8.71 -3.03
N ALA A 96 18.00 8.41 -1.81
CA ALA A 96 19.41 8.37 -1.49
C ALA A 96 20.15 7.22 -2.22
N ALA A 97 19.51 6.05 -2.30
CA ALA A 97 20.03 4.92 -3.09
C ALA A 97 20.09 5.24 -4.58
N LYS A 98 19.04 5.87 -5.14
CA LYS A 98 19.05 6.38 -6.52
C LYS A 98 20.28 7.25 -6.77
N LYS A 99 20.48 8.29 -5.94
CA LYS A 99 21.61 9.19 -6.08
C LYS A 99 22.94 8.45 -6.06
N HIS A 100 23.10 7.49 -5.16
CA HIS A 100 24.30 6.65 -5.08
C HIS A 100 24.53 5.84 -6.35
N CYS A 101 23.49 5.20 -6.90
CA CYS A 101 23.59 4.42 -8.13
C CYS A 101 23.93 5.29 -9.35
N GLU A 102 23.32 6.48 -9.46
CA GLU A 102 23.56 7.43 -10.56
C GLU A 102 24.94 8.11 -10.46
N GLU A 103 25.52 8.25 -9.27
CA GLU A 103 26.91 8.71 -9.07
C GLU A 103 27.93 7.63 -9.52
N LEU A 104 27.61 6.35 -9.36
CA LEU A 104 28.45 5.24 -9.82
C LEU A 104 28.34 5.02 -11.34
N ASP A 105 27.15 5.14 -11.89
CA ASP A 105 26.88 5.04 -13.33
C ASP A 105 25.89 6.12 -13.78
N PRO A 106 26.38 7.25 -14.33
CA PRO A 106 25.54 8.36 -14.78
C PRO A 106 24.62 8.03 -15.98
N SER A 107 24.77 6.87 -16.60
CA SER A 107 23.88 6.44 -17.69
C SER A 107 22.58 5.79 -17.19
N ARG A 108 22.49 5.43 -15.93
CA ARG A 108 21.31 4.81 -15.31
C ARG A 108 20.17 5.80 -15.15
N ARG A 109 18.97 5.33 -15.42
CA ARG A 109 17.73 6.08 -15.17
C ARG A 109 16.97 5.39 -14.08
N ILE A 110 16.81 6.06 -12.92
CA ILE A 110 16.06 5.55 -11.80
C ILE A 110 14.95 6.54 -11.46
N CYS A 111 13.70 6.12 -11.61
CA CYS A 111 12.52 6.90 -11.24
C CYS A 111 11.99 6.41 -9.89
N VAL A 112 12.01 7.26 -8.86
CA VAL A 112 11.41 6.93 -7.56
C VAL A 112 10.08 7.66 -7.43
N VAL A 113 9.01 6.90 -7.26
CA VAL A 113 7.64 7.38 -7.14
C VAL A 113 7.22 7.37 -5.68
N ASP A 114 6.96 8.54 -5.12
CA ASP A 114 6.20 8.66 -3.87
C ASP A 114 4.74 8.37 -4.19
N SER A 115 4.20 7.27 -3.69
CA SER A 115 2.81 6.90 -3.98
C SER A 115 1.78 7.85 -3.37
N LEU A 116 2.16 8.61 -2.35
CA LEU A 116 1.26 9.35 -1.46
C LEU A 116 0.19 8.45 -0.81
N SER A 117 0.44 7.15 -0.77
CA SER A 117 -0.52 6.14 -0.34
C SER A 117 0.17 4.91 0.29
N ALA A 118 -0.59 3.81 0.43
CA ALA A 118 -0.14 2.50 0.91
C ALA A 118 -1.00 1.37 0.33
N GLY A 119 -0.47 0.15 0.32
CA GLY A 119 -1.22 -1.07 0.02
C GLY A 119 -1.86 -1.08 -1.36
N PRO A 120 -3.18 -1.30 -1.43
CA PRO A 120 -3.89 -1.53 -2.68
C PRO A 120 -3.77 -0.41 -3.72
N GLU A 121 -3.60 0.84 -3.31
CA GLU A 121 -3.39 1.93 -4.26
C GLU A 121 -2.00 1.88 -4.90
N ILE A 122 -0.96 1.50 -4.14
CA ILE A 122 0.38 1.27 -4.71
C ILE A 122 0.34 0.12 -5.73
N ALA A 123 -0.43 -0.92 -5.44
CA ALA A 123 -0.61 -2.05 -6.37
C ALA A 123 -1.15 -1.58 -7.73
N LEU A 124 -2.11 -0.64 -7.75
CA LEU A 124 -2.63 -0.05 -8.99
C LEU A 124 -1.55 0.68 -9.79
N LEU A 125 -0.70 1.47 -9.11
CA LEU A 125 0.41 2.19 -9.77
C LEU A 125 1.41 1.20 -10.40
N ILE A 126 1.74 0.13 -9.69
CA ILE A 126 2.66 -0.92 -10.15
C ILE A 126 2.08 -1.66 -11.36
N GLU A 127 0.82 -2.07 -11.28
CA GLU A 127 0.13 -2.77 -12.38
C GLU A 127 0.02 -1.87 -13.63
N LYS A 128 -0.18 -0.57 -13.46
CA LYS A 128 -0.17 0.41 -14.54
C LYS A 128 1.19 0.51 -15.21
N ALA A 129 2.27 0.59 -14.43
CA ALA A 129 3.64 0.61 -14.94
C ALA A 129 3.97 -0.68 -15.70
N GLN A 130 3.60 -1.84 -15.16
CA GLN A 130 3.76 -3.14 -15.81
C GLN A 130 3.01 -3.20 -17.14
N SER A 131 1.76 -2.76 -17.17
CA SER A 131 0.95 -2.75 -18.40
C SER A 131 1.56 -1.87 -19.48
N ALA A 132 2.06 -0.69 -19.13
CA ALA A 132 2.74 0.22 -20.06
C ALA A 132 4.05 -0.37 -20.58
N MET A 133 4.86 -1.01 -19.71
CA MET A 133 6.07 -1.72 -20.08
C MET A 133 5.78 -2.87 -21.07
N CYS A 134 4.76 -3.68 -20.79
CA CYS A 134 4.36 -4.78 -21.68
C CYS A 134 3.85 -4.28 -23.04
N ALA A 135 3.26 -3.08 -23.09
CA ALA A 135 2.88 -2.40 -24.32
C ALA A 135 4.05 -1.79 -25.09
N GLY A 136 5.28 -1.84 -24.52
CA GLY A 136 6.49 -1.32 -25.15
C GLY A 136 6.68 0.20 -25.02
N ALA A 137 6.03 0.84 -24.05
CA ALA A 137 6.19 2.27 -23.79
C ALA A 137 7.63 2.62 -23.40
N ASP A 138 8.05 3.85 -23.70
CA ASP A 138 9.36 4.37 -23.30
C ASP A 138 9.39 4.61 -21.79
N PHE A 139 10.57 4.43 -21.18
CA PHE A 139 10.78 4.57 -19.74
C PHE A 139 10.33 5.94 -19.20
N ASP A 140 10.74 7.03 -19.88
CA ASP A 140 10.43 8.38 -19.40
C ASP A 140 8.94 8.71 -19.56
N ASP A 141 8.29 8.14 -20.59
CA ASP A 141 6.83 8.24 -20.76
C ASP A 141 6.10 7.50 -19.63
N VAL A 142 6.54 6.28 -19.30
CA VAL A 142 5.94 5.54 -18.18
C VAL A 142 6.09 6.29 -16.86
N CYS A 143 7.27 6.84 -16.57
CA CYS A 143 7.50 7.61 -15.34
C CYS A 143 6.56 8.82 -15.24
N ARG A 144 6.34 9.53 -16.35
CA ARG A 144 5.41 10.67 -16.41
C ARG A 144 3.95 10.24 -16.26
N ASP A 145 3.57 9.18 -16.97
CA ASP A 145 2.19 8.67 -16.98
C ASP A 145 1.78 8.12 -15.60
N ILE A 146 2.70 7.49 -14.87
CA ILE A 146 2.45 7.03 -13.49
C ILE A 146 2.20 8.21 -12.55
N GLN A 147 2.95 9.30 -12.68
CA GLN A 147 2.72 10.50 -11.87
C GLN A 147 1.34 11.12 -12.14
N ALA A 148 0.91 11.16 -13.40
CA ALA A 148 -0.43 11.63 -13.76
C ALA A 148 -1.52 10.66 -13.30
N TYR A 149 -1.31 9.35 -13.46
CA TYR A 149 -2.25 8.31 -13.05
C TYR A 149 -2.50 8.32 -11.53
N ARG A 150 -1.47 8.58 -10.72
CA ARG A 150 -1.60 8.71 -9.27
C ARG A 150 -2.64 9.76 -8.85
N GLU A 151 -2.84 10.82 -9.63
CA GLU A 151 -3.85 11.85 -9.33
C GLU A 151 -5.29 11.35 -9.54
N HIS A 152 -5.44 10.19 -10.18
CA HIS A 152 -6.71 9.53 -10.47
C HIS A 152 -6.88 8.21 -9.72
N THR A 153 -6.07 7.97 -8.71
CA THR A 153 -6.20 6.82 -7.81
C THR A 153 -6.49 7.29 -6.39
N HIS A 154 -7.12 6.43 -5.61
CA HIS A 154 -7.55 6.74 -4.25
C HIS A 154 -7.41 5.54 -3.34
N LEU A 155 -7.08 5.78 -2.08
CA LEU A 155 -7.14 4.80 -1.01
C LEU A 155 -8.24 5.16 -0.03
N LEU A 156 -9.16 4.22 0.20
CA LEU A 156 -10.05 4.20 1.36
C LEU A 156 -9.65 3.09 2.31
N PHE A 157 -9.94 3.26 3.58
CA PHE A 157 -9.74 2.21 4.59
C PHE A 157 -10.90 2.15 5.58
N ALA A 158 -11.13 0.96 6.15
CA ALA A 158 -12.07 0.74 7.24
C ALA A 158 -11.41 -0.14 8.31
N LEU A 159 -11.09 0.42 9.47
CA LEU A 159 -10.28 -0.21 10.51
C LEU A 159 -11.07 -0.41 11.79
N GLU A 160 -10.99 -1.59 12.40
CA GLU A 160 -11.57 -1.89 13.71
C GLU A 160 -10.72 -1.33 14.86
N SER A 161 -9.43 -1.18 14.63
CA SER A 161 -8.46 -0.56 15.53
C SER A 161 -7.52 0.35 14.75
N MET A 162 -7.02 1.37 15.41
CA MET A 162 -5.96 2.27 14.94
C MET A 162 -4.84 2.36 15.98
N HIS A 163 -4.71 1.33 16.81
CA HIS A 163 -3.76 1.33 17.92
C HIS A 163 -2.32 1.46 17.41
N ASN A 164 -1.92 0.65 16.46
CA ASN A 164 -0.57 0.67 15.91
C ASN A 164 -0.26 1.97 15.15
N LEU A 165 -1.23 2.51 14.41
CA LEU A 165 -1.09 3.82 13.75
C LEU A 165 -0.86 4.95 14.76
N ALA A 166 -1.61 4.97 15.87
CA ALA A 166 -1.48 5.98 16.90
C ALA A 166 -0.21 5.81 17.75
N GLN A 167 0.14 4.57 18.09
CA GLN A 167 1.34 4.26 18.86
C GLN A 167 2.61 4.72 18.13
N ASN A 168 2.60 4.61 16.80
CA ASN A 168 3.70 5.00 15.93
C ASN A 168 3.59 6.45 15.39
N GLY A 169 2.57 7.21 15.81
CA GLY A 169 2.40 8.63 15.44
C GLY A 169 1.99 8.87 13.99
N ARG A 170 1.40 7.88 13.31
CA ARG A 170 0.90 7.99 11.92
C ARG A 170 -0.52 8.55 11.84
N VAL A 171 -1.21 8.60 12.97
CA VAL A 171 -2.48 9.31 13.14
C VAL A 171 -2.50 10.04 14.48
N ASN A 172 -3.37 11.03 14.59
CA ASN A 172 -3.56 11.74 15.86
C ASN A 172 -4.14 10.77 16.90
N LYS A 173 -3.59 10.79 18.14
CA LYS A 173 -4.04 9.95 19.25
C LYS A 173 -5.55 10.10 19.54
N LEU A 174 -6.13 11.28 19.32
CA LEU A 174 -7.57 11.51 19.47
C LEU A 174 -8.41 10.73 18.44
N ALA A 175 -7.93 10.58 17.22
CA ALA A 175 -8.58 9.75 16.20
C ALA A 175 -8.58 8.27 16.60
N ALA A 176 -7.50 7.80 17.22
CA ALA A 176 -7.33 6.41 17.64
C ALA A 176 -8.21 5.99 18.83
N THR A 177 -8.52 6.89 19.76
CA THR A 177 -9.39 6.56 20.92
C THR A 177 -10.81 6.16 20.53
N MET A 178 -11.15 6.34 19.29
CA MET A 178 -12.47 6.11 18.73
C MET A 178 -12.61 4.75 18.02
N ALA A 179 -11.50 4.12 17.66
CA ALA A 179 -11.42 2.74 17.19
C ALA A 179 -11.15 1.85 18.43
N GLY A 180 -11.79 0.72 18.55
CA GLY A 180 -11.66 -0.18 19.71
C GLY A 180 -12.97 -0.42 20.47
N VAL A 181 -14.04 0.26 20.09
CA VAL A 181 -15.39 -0.09 20.55
C VAL A 181 -15.91 -1.21 19.66
N LEU A 182 -16.33 -2.31 20.28
CA LEU A 182 -16.80 -3.50 19.57
C LEU A 182 -17.83 -3.17 18.47
N GLY A 183 -17.53 -3.57 17.25
CA GLY A 183 -18.38 -3.39 16.07
C GLY A 183 -18.39 -1.98 15.47
N ILE A 184 -17.52 -1.07 15.91
CA ILE A 184 -17.32 0.24 15.28
C ILE A 184 -16.03 0.20 14.44
N ARG A 185 -16.11 0.65 13.19
CA ARG A 185 -14.97 0.86 12.31
C ARG A 185 -14.74 2.34 12.06
N ALA A 186 -13.48 2.72 12.13
CA ALA A 186 -13.01 4.00 11.64
C ALA A 186 -12.89 3.92 10.10
N VAL A 187 -13.52 4.83 9.38
CA VAL A 187 -13.41 4.92 7.91
C VAL A 187 -12.64 6.19 7.57
N GLY A 188 -11.70 6.08 6.64
CA GLY A 188 -10.85 7.18 6.20
C GLY A 188 -10.29 6.98 4.82
N GLN A 189 -9.45 7.92 4.41
CA GLN A 189 -8.78 7.97 3.12
C GLN A 189 -7.31 8.39 3.25
N ALA A 190 -6.50 8.13 2.21
CA ALA A 190 -5.28 8.88 2.02
C ALA A 190 -5.62 10.27 1.50
N SER A 191 -4.95 11.30 2.03
CA SER A 191 -5.08 12.67 1.53
C SER A 191 -4.22 12.88 0.28
N SER A 192 -4.43 14.00 -0.42
CA SER A 192 -3.55 14.42 -1.53
C SER A 192 -2.10 14.65 -1.11
N GLU A 193 -1.82 14.78 0.19
CA GLU A 193 -0.47 14.92 0.75
C GLU A 193 0.07 13.59 1.30
N GLY A 194 -0.65 12.49 1.12
CA GLY A 194 -0.26 11.17 1.58
C GLY A 194 -0.39 10.95 3.10
N THR A 195 -1.15 11.78 3.81
CA THR A 195 -1.51 11.56 5.21
C THR A 195 -2.81 10.77 5.32
N LEU A 196 -3.09 10.19 6.50
CA LEU A 196 -4.35 9.49 6.75
C LEU A 196 -5.39 10.44 7.32
N GLU A 197 -6.51 10.58 6.61
CA GLU A 197 -7.65 11.41 7.00
C GLU A 197 -8.85 10.56 7.41
N MET A 198 -9.44 10.94 8.53
CA MET A 198 -10.66 10.30 9.02
C MET A 198 -11.89 10.93 8.38
N LEU A 199 -12.71 10.12 7.70
CA LEU A 199 -13.97 10.52 7.10
C LEU A 199 -15.15 10.29 8.04
N GLY A 200 -15.11 9.22 8.85
CA GLY A 200 -16.22 8.92 9.74
C GLY A 200 -16.07 7.62 10.52
N LYS A 201 -17.20 7.17 11.08
CA LYS A 201 -17.31 5.93 11.82
C LYS A 201 -18.58 5.20 11.44
N CYS A 202 -18.45 3.90 11.29
CA CYS A 202 -19.56 3.02 10.97
C CYS A 202 -19.71 1.95 12.03
N ARG A 203 -20.94 1.66 12.41
CA ARG A 203 -21.26 0.53 13.27
C ARG A 203 -21.85 -0.61 12.46
N GLY A 204 -21.14 -1.74 12.47
CA GLY A 204 -21.55 -2.94 11.74
C GLY A 204 -21.09 -2.94 10.28
N GLN A 205 -21.08 -4.14 9.70
CA GLN A 205 -20.52 -4.43 8.39
C GLN A 205 -21.25 -3.70 7.25
N ARG A 206 -22.57 -3.81 7.21
CA ARG A 206 -23.41 -3.20 6.17
C ARG A 206 -23.22 -1.69 6.06
N LYS A 207 -23.22 -0.97 7.20
CA LYS A 207 -23.01 0.49 7.17
C LYS A 207 -21.59 0.86 6.72
N THR A 208 -20.60 0.02 7.02
CA THR A 208 -19.24 0.21 6.54
C THR A 208 -19.16 0.06 5.02
N GLN A 209 -19.82 -0.95 4.46
CA GLN A 209 -19.90 -1.16 3.00
C GLN A 209 -20.59 0.02 2.31
N GLU A 210 -21.78 0.40 2.79
CA GLU A 210 -22.53 1.54 2.24
C GLU A 210 -21.71 2.84 2.27
N PHE A 211 -20.95 3.07 3.36
CA PHE A 211 -20.08 4.25 3.48
C PHE A 211 -18.93 4.21 2.47
N LEU A 212 -18.22 3.09 2.36
CA LEU A 212 -17.11 2.94 1.39
C LEU A 212 -17.58 3.13 -0.06
N LEU A 213 -18.71 2.51 -0.43
CA LEU A 213 -19.30 2.66 -1.76
C LEU A 213 -19.71 4.12 -2.07
N HIS A 214 -20.30 4.81 -1.08
CA HIS A 214 -20.64 6.23 -1.21
C HIS A 214 -19.39 7.10 -1.42
N GLU A 215 -18.31 6.83 -0.67
CA GLU A 215 -17.05 7.57 -0.84
C GLU A 215 -16.38 7.28 -2.20
N MET A 216 -16.44 6.05 -2.70
CA MET A 216 -15.99 5.72 -4.06
C MET A 216 -16.74 6.55 -5.11
N GLU A 217 -18.07 6.68 -4.99
CA GLU A 217 -18.87 7.53 -5.89
C GLU A 217 -18.48 9.01 -5.76
N ARG A 218 -18.35 9.50 -4.53
CA ARG A 218 -17.95 10.89 -4.26
C ARG A 218 -16.59 11.23 -4.86
N LEU A 219 -15.67 10.28 -4.84
CA LEU A 219 -14.33 10.41 -5.41
C LEU A 219 -14.28 10.12 -6.92
N GLY A 220 -15.41 9.81 -7.55
CA GLY A 220 -15.54 9.74 -9.00
C GLY A 220 -15.35 8.36 -9.61
N CYS A 221 -15.35 7.28 -8.82
CA CYS A 221 -15.27 5.91 -9.35
C CYS A 221 -16.41 5.64 -10.35
N LYS A 222 -16.07 5.25 -11.58
CA LYS A 222 -17.02 4.93 -12.66
C LYS A 222 -16.74 3.59 -13.32
N GLY A 223 -15.66 2.93 -12.94
CA GLY A 223 -15.15 1.70 -13.55
C GLY A 223 -13.67 1.57 -13.28
N GLY A 224 -12.92 0.88 -14.17
CA GLY A 224 -11.48 0.69 -14.03
C GLY A 224 -11.11 -0.39 -13.03
N SER A 225 -9.99 -0.23 -12.35
CA SER A 225 -9.43 -1.24 -11.47
C SER A 225 -9.70 -0.92 -10.01
N VAL A 226 -10.07 -1.94 -9.23
CA VAL A 226 -10.23 -1.89 -7.77
C VAL A 226 -9.44 -3.02 -7.14
N ARG A 227 -8.69 -2.69 -6.09
CA ARG A 227 -7.91 -3.66 -5.29
C ARG A 227 -8.34 -3.55 -3.84
N ILE A 228 -8.67 -4.70 -3.22
CA ILE A 228 -9.15 -4.77 -1.84
C ILE A 228 -8.17 -5.63 -1.04
N GLY A 229 -7.44 -5.01 -0.15
CA GLY A 229 -6.60 -5.69 0.83
C GLY A 229 -7.34 -5.90 2.15
N HIS A 230 -7.18 -7.06 2.79
CA HIS A 230 -7.79 -7.34 4.08
C HIS A 230 -6.82 -7.97 5.08
N CYS A 231 -6.91 -7.59 6.35
CA CYS A 231 -6.22 -8.25 7.44
C CYS A 231 -7.19 -9.21 8.15
N GLN A 232 -7.07 -10.52 7.86
CA GLN A 232 -7.92 -11.59 8.44
C GLN A 232 -9.44 -11.32 8.34
N ASN A 233 -9.89 -10.69 7.24
CA ASN A 233 -11.31 -10.34 7.02
C ASN A 233 -11.78 -10.67 5.59
N PRO A 234 -11.61 -11.92 5.11
CA PRO A 234 -11.95 -12.28 3.74
C PRO A 234 -13.45 -12.15 3.44
N SER A 235 -14.32 -12.36 4.45
CA SER A 235 -15.78 -12.28 4.24
C SER A 235 -16.20 -10.88 3.82
N LEU A 236 -15.76 -9.84 4.52
CA LEU A 236 -16.09 -8.45 4.17
C LEU A 236 -15.45 -8.07 2.83
N ALA A 237 -14.22 -8.51 2.54
CA ALA A 237 -13.56 -8.26 1.27
C ALA A 237 -14.35 -8.86 0.09
N LEU A 238 -14.81 -10.10 0.20
CA LEU A 238 -15.62 -10.76 -0.83
C LEU A 238 -16.99 -10.11 -1.02
N GLU A 239 -17.66 -9.73 0.06
CA GLU A 239 -18.93 -8.99 -0.02
C GLU A 239 -18.73 -7.63 -0.70
N LEU A 240 -17.65 -6.90 -0.39
CA LEU A 240 -17.29 -5.65 -1.07
C LEU A 240 -17.03 -5.88 -2.57
N CYS A 241 -16.36 -6.96 -2.96
CA CYS A 241 -16.18 -7.29 -4.38
C CYS A 241 -17.53 -7.38 -5.11
N VAL A 242 -18.49 -8.08 -4.53
CA VAL A 242 -19.84 -8.26 -5.14
C VAL A 242 -20.59 -6.92 -5.24
N GLU A 243 -20.59 -6.16 -4.15
CA GLU A 243 -21.31 -4.87 -4.10
C GLU A 243 -20.68 -3.84 -5.05
N ILE A 244 -19.34 -3.79 -5.12
CA ILE A 244 -18.61 -2.89 -6.04
C ILE A 244 -18.92 -3.26 -7.50
N GLN A 245 -18.86 -4.54 -7.87
CA GLN A 245 -19.20 -4.98 -9.23
C GLN A 245 -20.64 -4.67 -9.61
N HIS A 246 -21.57 -4.77 -8.65
CA HIS A 246 -22.97 -4.41 -8.86
C HIS A 246 -23.17 -2.88 -9.01
N ARG A 247 -22.44 -2.09 -8.22
CA ARG A 247 -22.57 -0.62 -8.17
C ARG A 247 -21.88 0.07 -9.35
N PHE A 248 -20.73 -0.48 -9.78
CA PHE A 248 -19.88 0.07 -10.85
C PHE A 248 -19.70 -0.97 -11.96
N PRO A 249 -20.63 -1.05 -12.93
CA PRO A 249 -20.55 -2.03 -14.01
C PRO A 249 -19.25 -1.90 -14.82
N GLY A 250 -18.60 -3.05 -15.08
CA GLY A 250 -17.34 -3.10 -15.85
C GLY A 250 -16.07 -2.88 -15.05
N VAL A 251 -16.18 -2.69 -13.72
CA VAL A 251 -15.01 -2.62 -12.85
C VAL A 251 -14.31 -3.97 -12.73
N GLU A 252 -12.97 -3.97 -12.77
CA GLU A 252 -12.15 -5.13 -12.43
C GLU A 252 -11.80 -5.10 -10.94
N VAL A 253 -12.38 -6.02 -10.15
CA VAL A 253 -12.14 -6.08 -8.69
C VAL A 253 -11.33 -7.31 -8.35
N LYS A 254 -10.25 -7.11 -7.59
CA LYS A 254 -9.46 -8.19 -6.97
C LYS A 254 -9.37 -7.98 -5.47
N SER A 255 -9.47 -9.06 -4.69
CA SER A 255 -9.24 -9.02 -3.24
C SER A 255 -8.15 -10.01 -2.83
N TYR A 256 -7.37 -9.63 -1.82
CA TYR A 256 -6.25 -10.43 -1.32
C TYR A 256 -5.94 -10.12 0.15
N PRO A 257 -5.29 -11.05 0.87
CA PRO A 257 -4.79 -10.76 2.21
C PRO A 257 -3.64 -9.75 2.13
N LEU A 258 -3.69 -8.72 2.98
CA LEU A 258 -2.59 -7.77 3.15
C LEU A 258 -1.32 -8.48 3.64
N ARG A 259 -0.15 -7.98 3.24
CA ARG A 259 1.16 -8.42 3.71
C ARG A 259 1.50 -7.79 5.07
N GLY A 260 2.74 -7.98 5.51
CA GLY A 260 3.17 -7.67 6.87
C GLY A 260 2.92 -6.26 7.31
N LEU A 261 3.44 -5.26 6.58
CA LEU A 261 3.31 -3.85 6.99
C LEU A 261 1.86 -3.37 6.99
N CYS A 262 1.14 -3.65 5.91
CA CYS A 262 -0.25 -3.24 5.81
C CYS A 262 -1.13 -3.96 6.83
N SER A 263 -0.91 -5.26 7.08
CA SER A 263 -1.61 -6.00 8.16
C SER A 263 -1.28 -5.46 9.55
N TYR A 264 -0.03 -5.06 9.79
CA TYR A 264 0.39 -4.46 11.05
C TYR A 264 -0.40 -3.18 11.37
N TYR A 265 -0.57 -2.30 10.38
CA TYR A 265 -1.28 -1.03 10.58
C TYR A 265 -2.81 -1.13 10.42
N ALA A 266 -3.29 -2.01 9.54
CA ALA A 266 -4.72 -2.25 9.40
C ALA A 266 -5.30 -3.04 10.57
N GLU A 267 -4.48 -3.79 11.27
CA GLU A 267 -4.84 -4.68 12.36
C GLU A 267 -5.95 -5.67 11.95
N ARG A 268 -6.27 -6.63 12.80
CA ARG A 268 -7.28 -7.64 12.49
C ARG A 268 -8.64 -6.99 12.19
N GLY A 269 -9.29 -7.45 11.13
CA GLY A 269 -10.60 -6.94 10.68
C GLY A 269 -10.50 -5.74 9.74
N GLY A 270 -9.29 -5.18 9.56
CA GLY A 270 -9.06 -4.03 8.68
C GLY A 270 -9.26 -4.36 7.20
N ILE A 271 -9.76 -3.37 6.47
CA ILE A 271 -9.91 -3.35 5.00
C ILE A 271 -9.20 -2.10 4.48
N MET A 272 -8.47 -2.28 3.39
CA MET A 272 -7.91 -1.21 2.55
C MET A 272 -8.43 -1.38 1.13
N LEU A 273 -8.77 -0.30 0.45
CA LEU A 273 -9.41 -0.33 -0.85
C LEU A 273 -8.80 0.75 -1.74
N GLY A 274 -8.02 0.32 -2.75
CA GLY A 274 -7.47 1.17 -3.80
C GLY A 274 -8.34 1.12 -5.06
N PHE A 275 -8.59 2.27 -5.71
CA PHE A 275 -9.42 2.32 -6.91
C PHE A 275 -9.11 3.52 -7.80
N GLU A 276 -9.51 3.42 -9.07
CA GLU A 276 -9.45 4.49 -10.08
C GLU A 276 -10.72 5.36 -10.06
N SER A 277 -10.55 6.66 -10.42
CA SER A 277 -11.64 7.63 -10.57
C SER A 277 -11.74 8.20 -11.99
#